data_c9266b23e0bb082b1dfe039122f3cc73
#
_entry.id   c9266b23e0bb082b1dfe039122f3cc73
#
_cell.length_a   1.000
_cell.length_b   1.000
_cell.length_c   1.000
_cell.angle_alpha   90.00
_cell.angle_beta   90.00
_cell.angle_gamma   90.00
#
_symmetry.space_group_name_H-M   'P 1'
#
loop_
_entity.id
_entity.type
_entity.pdbx_description
1 polymer ?
#
loop_
_entity_poly.entity_id
_entity_poly.type
_entity_poly.pdbx_seq_one_letter_code
_entity_poly.pdbx_strand_id
1 'polypeptide(L)'
;MRFVVALTGLSLLACGAPCQAQSVAEFYKGKSINLAIGFSAGGGYDLYARHLARHMGKHIPGNPTIVPQNMPGAGSLRAANFIYTAAPKDGTAFGLFARTTGINPLLESGATFDSTKFSWLGSVSDDVSICMTWHTTSIKTWQDFITKPSALGGEGPSSEPDVFARLYRNVFNAPIKLVSGYPGTNEIMLAMERGEVDGLCGISWSTIKTRHTQLLRDKKINLVSQASFKKVPEIGDVPL
;
A
#
# COMPACT_ATOMS: atom_id res chain seq x y z
N MET A 1 55.10 53.85 -26.12
CA MET A 1 53.93 53.65 -25.26
C MET A 1 52.72 53.12 -26.09
N ARG A 2 52.85 51.93 -26.71
CA ARG A 2 51.82 51.34 -27.59
C ARG A 2 51.97 49.82 -27.73
N PHE A 3 52.03 49.04 -26.63
CA PHE A 3 52.13 47.56 -26.68
C PHE A 3 51.56 46.85 -25.45
N VAL A 4 50.51 47.38 -24.77
CA VAL A 4 49.91 46.73 -23.58
C VAL A 4 48.41 46.44 -23.71
N VAL A 5 47.75 46.64 -24.85
CA VAL A 5 46.28 46.50 -24.95
C VAL A 5 45.82 45.21 -25.63
N ALA A 6 46.72 44.32 -26.09
CA ALA A 6 46.34 43.15 -26.90
C ALA A 6 46.22 41.80 -26.16
N LEU A 7 46.40 41.73 -24.80
CA LEU A 7 46.41 40.44 -24.09
C LEU A 7 45.19 40.15 -23.17
N THR A 8 44.24 41.08 -23.06
CA THR A 8 43.05 40.93 -22.16
C THR A 8 41.80 40.40 -22.87
N GLY A 9 41.83 40.15 -24.17
CA GLY A 9 40.65 39.70 -24.96
C GLY A 9 40.45 38.21 -25.12
N LEU A 10 41.41 37.36 -24.67
CA LEU A 10 41.37 35.91 -24.98
C LEU A 10 40.95 35.01 -23.83
N SER A 11 40.64 35.56 -22.65
CA SER A 11 40.33 34.74 -21.46
C SER A 11 38.84 34.52 -21.19
N LEU A 12 37.92 35.04 -21.99
CA LEU A 12 36.45 34.93 -21.75
C LEU A 12 35.72 33.88 -22.60
N LEU A 13 36.40 33.15 -23.48
CA LEU A 13 35.76 32.13 -24.33
C LEU A 13 35.85 30.69 -23.82
N ALA A 14 36.35 30.43 -22.62
CA ALA A 14 36.60 29.07 -22.11
C ALA A 14 35.52 28.50 -21.18
N CYS A 15 34.35 29.13 -20.97
CA CYS A 15 33.32 28.66 -20.03
C CYS A 15 31.99 28.22 -20.66
N GLY A 16 32.01 27.80 -21.93
CA GLY A 16 30.83 27.27 -22.60
C GLY A 16 30.88 25.76 -22.86
N ALA A 17 31.39 24.96 -21.89
CA ALA A 17 31.16 23.53 -21.99
C ALA A 17 29.66 23.26 -21.82
N PRO A 18 28.96 22.65 -22.80
CA PRO A 18 27.58 22.30 -22.63
C PRO A 18 27.49 21.34 -21.41
N CYS A 19 26.78 21.75 -20.37
CA CYS A 19 26.41 20.86 -19.28
C CYS A 19 25.43 19.85 -19.87
N GLN A 20 25.93 18.74 -20.42
CA GLN A 20 25.09 17.66 -20.88
C GLN A 20 24.48 17.02 -19.64
N ALA A 21 23.18 17.29 -19.42
CA ALA A 21 22.42 16.57 -18.40
C ALA A 21 22.49 15.07 -18.73
N GLN A 22 22.88 14.27 -17.75
CA GLN A 22 22.91 12.81 -17.85
C GLN A 22 21.54 12.33 -18.33
N SER A 23 21.48 11.48 -19.35
CA SER A 23 20.22 10.91 -19.82
C SER A 23 19.62 9.99 -18.75
N VAL A 24 18.30 9.86 -18.74
CA VAL A 24 17.59 8.97 -17.81
C VAL A 24 18.12 7.53 -17.91
N ALA A 25 18.41 7.09 -19.15
CA ALA A 25 18.97 5.76 -19.41
C ALA A 25 20.37 5.57 -18.78
N GLU A 26 21.23 6.56 -18.91
CA GLU A 26 22.56 6.53 -18.29
C GLU A 26 22.48 6.59 -16.76
N PHE A 27 21.55 7.41 -16.23
CA PHE A 27 21.33 7.49 -14.78
C PHE A 27 20.94 6.14 -14.19
N TYR A 28 20.01 5.39 -14.80
CA TYR A 28 19.52 4.12 -14.26
C TYR A 28 20.33 2.89 -14.70
N LYS A 29 21.24 3.00 -15.64
CA LYS A 29 22.05 1.88 -16.13
C LYS A 29 22.85 1.24 -14.98
N GLY A 30 22.58 -0.05 -14.74
CA GLY A 30 23.22 -0.83 -13.67
C GLY A 30 22.76 -0.48 -12.25
N LYS A 31 21.78 0.40 -12.08
CA LYS A 31 21.22 0.73 -10.75
C LYS A 31 20.09 -0.19 -10.32
N SER A 32 19.88 -0.23 -9.03
CA SER A 32 18.68 -0.81 -8.42
C SER A 32 17.79 0.30 -7.87
N ILE A 33 16.48 0.09 -7.96
CA ILE A 33 15.46 0.94 -7.35
C ILE A 33 14.81 0.15 -6.21
N ASN A 34 14.84 0.70 -5.00
CA ASN A 34 14.24 0.08 -3.84
C ASN A 34 12.73 0.32 -3.81
N LEU A 35 11.95 -0.74 -3.68
CA LEU A 35 10.50 -0.70 -3.47
C LEU A 35 10.17 -1.05 -2.02
N ALA A 36 9.85 -0.04 -1.20
CA ALA A 36 9.39 -0.25 0.17
C ALA A 36 7.94 -0.72 0.16
N ILE A 37 7.68 -1.88 0.79
CA ILE A 37 6.34 -2.47 0.90
C ILE A 37 5.87 -2.33 2.34
N GLY A 38 4.78 -1.61 2.59
CA GLY A 38 4.30 -1.26 3.93
C GLY A 38 3.72 -2.42 4.75
N PHE A 39 3.78 -3.66 4.26
CA PHE A 39 3.16 -4.85 4.86
C PHE A 39 4.09 -6.05 4.85
N SER A 40 3.73 -7.11 5.62
CA SER A 40 4.46 -8.36 5.69
C SER A 40 4.49 -9.10 4.34
N ALA A 41 5.46 -10.01 4.21
CA ALA A 41 5.60 -10.83 3.01
C ALA A 41 4.41 -11.80 2.84
N GLY A 42 4.01 -12.05 1.59
CA GLY A 42 2.98 -13.00 1.20
C GLY A 42 1.55 -12.47 1.24
N GLY A 43 1.28 -11.28 1.79
CA GLY A 43 -0.03 -10.63 1.75
C GLY A 43 -0.35 -10.03 0.37
N GLY A 44 -1.56 -9.45 0.23
CA GLY A 44 -2.01 -8.87 -1.04
C GLY A 44 -1.09 -7.76 -1.56
N TYR A 45 -0.71 -6.82 -0.71
CA TYR A 45 0.21 -5.73 -1.07
C TYR A 45 1.59 -6.25 -1.51
N ASP A 46 2.15 -7.25 -0.82
CA ASP A 46 3.43 -7.86 -1.18
C ASP A 46 3.36 -8.57 -2.55
N LEU A 47 2.23 -9.25 -2.82
CA LEU A 47 2.01 -9.91 -4.11
C LEU A 47 2.03 -8.90 -5.27
N TYR A 48 1.25 -7.82 -5.15
CA TYR A 48 1.23 -6.75 -6.16
C TYR A 48 2.57 -6.06 -6.32
N ALA A 49 3.25 -5.74 -5.21
CA ALA A 49 4.56 -5.11 -5.24
C ALA A 49 5.60 -5.97 -5.96
N ARG A 50 5.64 -7.27 -5.67
CA ARG A 50 6.58 -8.21 -6.33
C ARG A 50 6.23 -8.45 -7.79
N HIS A 51 4.94 -8.44 -8.13
CA HIS A 51 4.53 -8.49 -9.54
C HIS A 51 4.99 -7.24 -10.29
N LEU A 52 4.76 -6.06 -9.72
CA LEU A 52 5.24 -4.80 -10.26
C LEU A 52 6.77 -4.79 -10.41
N ALA A 53 7.50 -5.22 -9.37
CA ALA A 53 8.97 -5.27 -9.38
C ALA A 53 9.53 -6.13 -10.52
N ARG A 54 8.89 -7.26 -10.83
CA ARG A 54 9.32 -8.15 -11.94
C ARG A 54 9.14 -7.54 -13.33
N HIS A 55 8.21 -6.59 -13.48
CA HIS A 55 7.82 -6.10 -14.81
C HIS A 55 8.17 -4.63 -15.05
N MET A 56 8.20 -3.80 -14.02
CA MET A 56 8.35 -2.35 -14.16
C MET A 56 9.74 -1.94 -14.69
N GLY A 57 10.82 -2.59 -14.23
CA GLY A 57 12.19 -2.19 -14.57
C GLY A 57 12.46 -2.12 -16.07
N LYS A 58 11.93 -3.06 -16.86
CA LYS A 58 12.07 -3.09 -18.32
C LYS A 58 11.40 -1.90 -19.06
N HIS A 59 10.52 -1.18 -18.38
CA HIS A 59 9.85 0.01 -18.92
C HIS A 59 10.50 1.33 -18.50
N ILE A 60 11.55 1.26 -17.69
CA ILE A 60 12.35 2.41 -17.28
C ILE A 60 13.61 2.45 -18.13
N PRO A 61 13.94 3.59 -18.82
CA PRO A 61 15.18 3.72 -19.57
C PRO A 61 16.40 3.37 -18.70
N GLY A 62 17.31 2.54 -19.21
CA GLY A 62 18.43 2.00 -18.43
C GLY A 62 18.17 0.65 -17.77
N ASN A 63 16.92 0.16 -17.78
CA ASN A 63 16.48 -1.14 -17.27
C ASN A 63 16.95 -1.45 -15.83
N PRO A 64 16.68 -0.58 -14.85
CA PRO A 64 17.10 -0.83 -13.47
C PRO A 64 16.39 -2.05 -12.88
N THR A 65 17.05 -2.71 -11.94
CA THR A 65 16.42 -3.77 -11.15
C THR A 65 15.55 -3.17 -10.05
N ILE A 66 14.29 -3.60 -9.93
CA ILE A 66 13.43 -3.21 -8.81
C ILE A 66 13.60 -4.23 -7.68
N VAL A 67 13.99 -3.77 -6.48
CA VAL A 67 14.26 -4.60 -5.30
C VAL A 67 13.16 -4.38 -4.26
N PRO A 68 12.22 -5.34 -4.09
CA PRO A 68 11.16 -5.24 -3.10
C PRO A 68 11.69 -5.51 -1.68
N GLN A 69 11.34 -4.64 -0.73
CA GLN A 69 11.71 -4.71 0.67
C GLN A 69 10.48 -4.51 1.57
N ASN A 70 10.13 -5.53 2.37
CA ASN A 70 9.02 -5.40 3.30
C ASN A 70 9.41 -4.54 4.51
N MET A 71 8.57 -3.56 4.82
CA MET A 71 8.71 -2.63 5.94
C MET A 71 7.36 -2.47 6.66
N PRO A 72 6.83 -3.55 7.28
CA PRO A 72 5.54 -3.50 7.94
C PRO A 72 5.56 -2.59 9.16
N GLY A 73 4.39 -2.11 9.56
CA GLY A 73 4.19 -1.34 10.78
C GLY A 73 3.18 -0.22 10.64
N ALA A 74 2.29 -0.13 11.62
CA ALA A 74 1.25 0.88 11.75
C ALA A 74 0.38 1.06 10.49
N GLY A 75 -0.01 -0.06 9.81
CA GLY A 75 -0.80 0.03 8.59
C GLY A 75 -0.09 0.73 7.43
N SER A 76 1.19 0.40 7.21
CA SER A 76 2.12 0.99 6.23
C SER A 76 2.65 2.40 6.54
N LEU A 77 2.24 3.01 7.64
CA LEU A 77 2.68 4.36 8.02
C LEU A 77 4.20 4.45 8.17
N ARG A 78 4.84 3.38 8.71
CA ARG A 78 6.29 3.29 8.83
C ARG A 78 6.98 3.41 7.47
N ALA A 79 6.51 2.70 6.46
CA ALA A 79 7.09 2.74 5.11
C ALA A 79 6.85 4.10 4.43
N ALA A 80 5.66 4.69 4.60
CA ALA A 80 5.35 6.02 4.08
C ALA A 80 6.23 7.11 4.70
N ASN A 81 6.37 7.10 6.04
CA ASN A 81 7.29 8.00 6.74
C ASN A 81 8.73 7.84 6.25
N PHE A 82 9.21 6.60 6.09
CA PHE A 82 10.56 6.32 5.58
C PHE A 82 10.76 6.89 4.18
N ILE A 83 9.85 6.64 3.24
CA ILE A 83 9.94 7.19 1.88
C ILE A 83 9.94 8.72 1.92
N TYR A 84 9.14 9.34 2.79
CA TYR A 84 9.07 10.79 2.88
C TYR A 84 10.30 11.44 3.51
N THR A 85 10.83 10.86 4.61
CA THR A 85 11.85 11.52 5.44
C THR A 85 13.27 11.04 5.19
N ALA A 86 13.48 9.74 4.89
CA ALA A 86 14.80 9.10 4.96
C ALA A 86 15.26 8.47 3.63
N ALA A 87 14.35 8.06 2.75
CA ALA A 87 14.72 7.45 1.48
C ALA A 87 15.40 8.45 0.53
N PRO A 88 16.30 8.01 -0.36
CA PRO A 88 16.87 8.85 -1.42
C PRO A 88 15.77 9.53 -2.26
N LYS A 89 16.01 10.80 -2.64
CA LYS A 89 15.06 11.61 -3.44
C LYS A 89 15.48 11.71 -4.91
N ASP A 90 16.38 10.84 -5.34
CA ASP A 90 16.96 10.84 -6.68
C ASP A 90 16.25 9.90 -7.67
N GLY A 91 15.12 9.32 -7.29
CA GLY A 91 14.38 8.36 -8.10
C GLY A 91 14.80 6.90 -7.92
N THR A 92 15.71 6.59 -6.98
CA THR A 92 16.15 5.21 -6.68
C THR A 92 15.35 4.55 -5.55
N ALA A 93 14.28 5.19 -5.07
CA ALA A 93 13.38 4.63 -4.07
C ALA A 93 11.94 5.03 -4.33
N PHE A 94 11.01 4.11 -4.12
CA PHE A 94 9.58 4.38 -4.09
C PHE A 94 8.88 3.40 -3.13
N GLY A 95 7.59 3.61 -2.88
CA GLY A 95 6.85 2.79 -1.92
C GLY A 95 5.51 2.31 -2.46
N LEU A 96 5.05 1.18 -1.92
CA LEU A 96 3.69 0.70 -2.07
C LEU A 96 3.06 0.62 -0.68
N PHE A 97 2.00 1.40 -0.48
CA PHE A 97 1.38 1.68 0.81
C PHE A 97 -0.08 1.29 0.84
N ALA A 98 -0.70 1.39 2.01
CA ALA A 98 -2.15 1.30 2.18
C ALA A 98 -2.87 2.35 1.30
N ARG A 99 -4.03 2.01 0.78
CA ARG A 99 -4.88 2.92 -0.01
C ARG A 99 -5.31 4.17 0.77
N THR A 100 -5.32 4.07 2.10
CA THR A 100 -5.61 5.16 3.04
C THR A 100 -4.47 6.16 3.21
N THR A 101 -3.25 5.87 2.71
CA THR A 101 -2.05 6.70 2.93
C THR A 101 -2.25 8.16 2.54
N GLY A 102 -3.03 8.43 1.49
CA GLY A 102 -3.32 9.79 1.05
C GLY A 102 -4.04 10.66 2.10
N ILE A 103 -4.86 10.05 2.96
CA ILE A 103 -5.64 10.73 4.00
C ILE A 103 -5.07 10.55 5.41
N ASN A 104 -4.06 9.70 5.59
CA ASN A 104 -3.49 9.40 6.92
C ASN A 104 -3.01 10.64 7.70
N PRO A 105 -2.41 11.69 7.09
CA PRO A 105 -2.04 12.88 7.83
C PRO A 105 -3.24 13.62 8.50
N LEU A 106 -4.46 13.38 8.03
CA LEU A 106 -5.68 13.95 8.62
C LEU A 106 -6.25 13.07 9.74
N LEU A 107 -5.87 11.79 9.80
CA LEU A 107 -6.45 10.81 10.71
C LEU A 107 -5.49 10.36 11.81
N GLU A 108 -4.18 10.41 11.56
CA GLU A 108 -3.18 9.77 12.41
C GLU A 108 -2.01 10.72 12.73
N SER A 109 -1.82 11.01 14.00
CA SER A 109 -0.72 11.88 14.48
C SER A 109 0.68 11.29 14.22
N GLY A 110 0.79 9.98 13.98
CA GLY A 110 2.05 9.32 13.61
C GLY A 110 2.46 9.52 12.13
N ALA A 111 1.63 10.14 11.30
CA ALA A 111 1.98 10.52 9.94
C ALA A 111 2.89 11.75 9.96
N THR A 112 4.18 11.55 9.69
CA THR A 112 5.19 12.62 9.65
C THR A 112 5.43 13.14 8.23
N PHE A 113 4.51 12.91 7.31
CA PHE A 113 4.57 13.31 5.91
C PHE A 113 3.39 14.19 5.51
N ASP A 114 3.59 14.95 4.47
CA ASP A 114 2.54 15.66 3.75
C ASP A 114 2.21 14.85 2.48
N SER A 115 1.03 14.25 2.44
CA SER A 115 0.61 13.39 1.32
C SER A 115 0.51 14.13 -0.02
N THR A 116 0.35 15.46 0.01
CA THR A 116 0.30 16.30 -1.20
C THR A 116 1.66 16.49 -1.84
N LYS A 117 2.74 16.19 -1.11
CA LYS A 117 4.13 16.30 -1.59
C LYS A 117 4.72 15.00 -2.10
N PHE A 118 3.98 13.90 -2.06
CA PHE A 118 4.40 12.68 -2.74
C PHE A 118 4.23 12.82 -4.27
N SER A 119 5.19 12.29 -5.01
CA SER A 119 5.02 12.03 -6.44
C SER A 119 4.25 10.73 -6.61
N TRP A 120 2.92 10.80 -6.65
CA TRP A 120 2.06 9.64 -6.82
C TRP A 120 2.18 9.09 -8.23
N LEU A 121 2.60 7.82 -8.35
CA LEU A 121 2.77 7.15 -9.66
C LEU A 121 1.46 6.55 -10.16
N GLY A 122 0.55 6.17 -9.26
CA GLY A 122 -0.73 5.58 -9.60
C GLY A 122 -1.13 4.42 -8.68
N SER A 123 -2.16 3.68 -9.09
CA SER A 123 -2.63 2.46 -8.44
C SER A 123 -2.42 1.26 -9.37
N VAL A 124 -2.05 0.12 -8.81
CA VAL A 124 -1.85 -1.14 -9.58
C VAL A 124 -3.16 -1.89 -9.83
N SER A 125 -4.24 -1.53 -9.14
CA SER A 125 -5.58 -2.12 -9.33
C SER A 125 -6.68 -1.14 -8.96
N ASP A 126 -7.86 -1.35 -9.56
CA ASP A 126 -9.14 -0.87 -9.05
C ASP A 126 -9.81 -2.06 -8.36
N ASP A 127 -10.03 -1.98 -7.07
CA ASP A 127 -10.42 -3.13 -6.27
C ASP A 127 -11.51 -2.78 -5.25
N VAL A 128 -12.22 -3.81 -4.82
CA VAL A 128 -13.31 -3.74 -3.85
C VAL A 128 -12.84 -4.24 -2.51
N SER A 129 -13.14 -3.51 -1.46
CA SER A 129 -12.86 -3.93 -0.09
C SER A 129 -13.99 -4.83 0.44
N ILE A 130 -13.62 -5.95 1.02
CA ILE A 130 -14.54 -6.93 1.58
C ILE A 130 -14.38 -6.96 3.10
N CYS A 131 -15.52 -7.05 3.78
CA CYS A 131 -15.58 -7.48 5.17
C CYS A 131 -15.95 -8.96 5.19
N MET A 132 -15.16 -9.76 5.92
CA MET A 132 -15.39 -11.19 6.01
C MET A 132 -15.19 -11.72 7.43
N THR A 133 -15.85 -12.83 7.74
CA THR A 133 -15.72 -13.54 9.00
C THR A 133 -15.37 -15.02 8.77
N TRP A 134 -14.81 -15.65 9.80
CA TRP A 134 -14.52 -17.08 9.74
C TRP A 134 -15.80 -17.92 9.83
N HIS A 135 -15.83 -19.05 9.16
CA HIS A 135 -17.06 -19.88 9.06
C HIS A 135 -17.59 -20.44 10.36
N THR A 136 -16.77 -20.54 11.41
CA THR A 136 -17.21 -21.06 12.72
C THR A 136 -17.84 -20.01 13.61
N THR A 137 -17.70 -18.71 13.28
CA THR A 137 -18.30 -17.62 14.07
C THR A 137 -19.82 -17.59 13.92
N SER A 138 -20.49 -16.92 14.84
CA SER A 138 -21.94 -16.67 14.79
C SER A 138 -22.33 -15.57 13.80
N ILE A 139 -21.35 -14.93 13.16
CA ILE A 139 -21.53 -13.78 12.26
C ILE A 139 -21.45 -14.28 10.82
N LYS A 140 -22.62 -14.42 10.19
CA LYS A 140 -22.76 -14.98 8.83
C LYS A 140 -23.24 -13.94 7.81
N THR A 141 -23.96 -12.94 8.28
CA THR A 141 -24.65 -11.93 7.47
C THR A 141 -24.28 -10.53 7.92
N TRP A 142 -24.61 -9.53 7.08
CA TRP A 142 -24.52 -8.13 7.46
C TRP A 142 -25.31 -7.81 8.74
N GLN A 143 -26.53 -8.35 8.88
CA GLN A 143 -27.35 -8.11 10.06
C GLN A 143 -26.69 -8.68 11.33
N ASP A 144 -26.09 -9.87 11.25
CA ASP A 144 -25.31 -10.41 12.36
C ASP A 144 -24.14 -9.48 12.71
N PHE A 145 -23.43 -9.01 11.69
CA PHE A 145 -22.22 -8.19 11.84
C PHE A 145 -22.47 -6.87 12.55
N ILE A 146 -23.60 -6.22 12.29
CA ILE A 146 -23.94 -4.95 12.94
C ILE A 146 -24.65 -5.10 14.29
N THR A 147 -25.08 -6.33 14.65
CA THR A 147 -25.85 -6.55 15.89
C THR A 147 -25.17 -7.44 16.93
N LYS A 148 -24.28 -8.36 16.48
CA LYS A 148 -23.59 -9.31 17.35
C LYS A 148 -22.17 -8.86 17.67
N PRO A 149 -21.69 -9.05 18.92
CA PRO A 149 -20.30 -8.79 19.25
C PRO A 149 -19.33 -9.55 18.34
N SER A 150 -18.28 -8.87 17.88
CA SER A 150 -17.24 -9.46 17.04
C SER A 150 -15.86 -8.91 17.38
N ALA A 151 -14.83 -9.76 17.27
CA ALA A 151 -13.43 -9.37 17.31
C ALA A 151 -12.89 -9.32 15.88
N LEU A 152 -12.42 -8.16 15.42
CA LEU A 152 -11.84 -8.00 14.11
C LEU A 152 -10.33 -7.75 14.18
N GLY A 153 -9.57 -8.43 13.32
CA GLY A 153 -8.14 -8.21 13.17
C GLY A 153 -7.84 -6.95 12.37
N GLY A 154 -6.79 -6.20 12.77
CA GLY A 154 -6.32 -4.99 12.13
C GLY A 154 -4.79 -4.93 12.03
N GLU A 155 -4.29 -4.14 11.08
CA GLU A 155 -2.86 -4.04 10.76
C GLU A 155 -2.21 -2.77 11.32
N GLY A 156 -3.00 -1.95 12.00
CA GLY A 156 -2.59 -0.65 12.54
C GLY A 156 -3.52 0.48 12.09
N PRO A 157 -3.50 1.61 12.81
CA PRO A 157 -4.53 2.66 12.71
C PRO A 157 -4.71 3.22 11.29
N SER A 158 -3.67 3.18 10.48
CA SER A 158 -3.65 3.69 9.10
C SER A 158 -4.05 2.67 8.04
N SER A 159 -4.32 1.40 8.43
CA SER A 159 -4.69 0.35 7.49
C SER A 159 -6.19 0.32 7.20
N GLU A 160 -6.56 -0.25 6.06
CA GLU A 160 -7.97 -0.47 5.72
C GLU A 160 -8.70 -1.32 6.77
N PRO A 161 -8.15 -2.43 7.29
CA PRO A 161 -8.82 -3.21 8.32
C PRO A 161 -9.23 -2.39 9.54
N ASP A 162 -8.34 -1.55 10.04
CA ASP A 162 -8.63 -0.67 11.18
C ASP A 162 -9.62 0.44 10.84
N VAL A 163 -9.46 1.07 9.68
CA VAL A 163 -10.34 2.17 9.22
C VAL A 163 -11.76 1.65 9.04
N PHE A 164 -11.96 0.51 8.36
CA PHE A 164 -13.29 -0.06 8.15
C PHE A 164 -13.91 -0.56 9.46
N ALA A 165 -13.15 -1.21 10.34
CA ALA A 165 -13.67 -1.63 11.65
C ALA A 165 -14.16 -0.42 12.47
N ARG A 166 -13.40 0.69 12.48
CA ARG A 166 -13.81 1.94 13.14
C ARG A 166 -15.01 2.58 12.45
N LEU A 167 -15.08 2.57 11.12
CA LEU A 167 -16.22 3.07 10.37
C LEU A 167 -17.50 2.34 10.76
N TYR A 168 -17.51 1.00 10.70
CA TYR A 168 -18.68 0.21 11.03
C TYR A 168 -19.09 0.35 12.50
N ARG A 169 -18.12 0.41 13.41
CA ARG A 169 -18.40 0.67 14.82
C ARG A 169 -19.02 2.04 15.07
N ASN A 170 -18.51 3.08 14.42
CA ASN A 170 -18.91 4.46 14.72
C ASN A 170 -20.14 4.92 13.93
N VAL A 171 -20.38 4.41 12.72
CA VAL A 171 -21.50 4.81 11.86
C VAL A 171 -22.71 3.89 12.07
N PHE A 172 -22.49 2.59 12.20
CA PHE A 172 -23.56 1.60 12.34
C PHE A 172 -23.73 1.10 13.77
N ASN A 173 -22.96 1.62 14.74
CA ASN A 173 -22.92 1.15 16.14
C ASN A 173 -22.65 -0.36 16.25
N ALA A 174 -21.95 -0.95 15.27
CA ALA A 174 -21.61 -2.36 15.30
C ALA A 174 -20.73 -2.67 16.53
N PRO A 175 -21.05 -3.72 17.32
CA PRO A 175 -20.34 -4.03 18.56
C PRO A 175 -18.98 -4.72 18.27
N ILE A 176 -18.08 -3.99 17.65
CA ILE A 176 -16.77 -4.47 17.19
C ILE A 176 -15.69 -4.19 18.22
N LYS A 177 -14.97 -5.25 18.62
CA LYS A 177 -13.67 -5.17 19.30
C LYS A 177 -12.57 -5.27 18.25
N LEU A 178 -11.82 -4.19 18.04
CA LEU A 178 -10.68 -4.20 17.12
C LEU A 178 -9.43 -4.71 17.84
N VAL A 179 -8.78 -5.73 17.27
CA VAL A 179 -7.48 -6.29 17.69
C VAL A 179 -6.47 -5.87 16.63
N SER A 180 -5.84 -4.73 16.85
CA SER A 180 -4.94 -4.10 15.88
C SER A 180 -3.47 -4.48 16.13
N GLY A 181 -2.61 -4.33 15.10
CA GLY A 181 -1.16 -4.52 15.21
C GLY A 181 -0.61 -5.75 14.50
N TYR A 182 -1.43 -6.49 13.77
CA TYR A 182 -0.93 -7.56 12.91
C TYR A 182 -0.04 -6.98 11.79
N PRO A 183 1.09 -7.63 11.44
CA PRO A 183 2.01 -7.09 10.42
C PRO A 183 1.45 -7.13 8.99
N GLY A 184 0.40 -7.91 8.77
CA GLY A 184 -0.29 -8.00 7.48
C GLY A 184 -1.47 -8.96 7.51
N THR A 185 -2.18 -9.03 6.39
CA THR A 185 -3.42 -9.82 6.22
C THR A 185 -3.22 -11.31 6.48
N ASN A 186 -2.05 -11.89 6.16
CA ASN A 186 -1.81 -13.31 6.37
C ASN A 186 -1.86 -13.68 7.87
N GLU A 187 -1.29 -12.85 8.72
CA GLU A 187 -1.27 -13.05 10.16
C GLU A 187 -2.69 -12.94 10.76
N ILE A 188 -3.53 -12.03 10.21
CA ILE A 188 -4.94 -11.95 10.60
C ILE A 188 -5.69 -13.22 10.14
N MET A 189 -5.46 -13.72 8.93
CA MET A 189 -6.08 -14.95 8.44
C MET A 189 -5.75 -16.15 9.34
N LEU A 190 -4.49 -16.28 9.77
CA LEU A 190 -4.08 -17.32 10.73
C LEU A 190 -4.75 -17.13 12.09
N ALA A 191 -4.91 -15.89 12.56
CA ALA A 191 -5.61 -15.59 13.80
C ALA A 191 -7.11 -15.95 13.71
N MET A 192 -7.76 -15.72 12.57
CA MET A 192 -9.13 -16.17 12.30
C MET A 192 -9.25 -17.69 12.34
N GLU A 193 -8.33 -18.41 11.73
CA GLU A 193 -8.29 -19.88 11.72
C GLU A 193 -8.13 -20.45 13.13
N ARG A 194 -7.37 -19.78 14.00
CA ARG A 194 -7.17 -20.15 15.42
C ARG A 194 -8.30 -19.69 16.34
N GLY A 195 -9.25 -18.89 15.84
CA GLY A 195 -10.33 -18.33 16.63
C GLY A 195 -9.91 -17.19 17.56
N GLU A 196 -8.75 -16.55 17.30
CA GLU A 196 -8.28 -15.38 18.06
C GLU A 196 -9.05 -14.11 17.69
N VAL A 197 -9.49 -14.02 16.42
CA VAL A 197 -10.39 -13.00 15.91
C VAL A 197 -11.47 -13.63 15.03
N ASP A 198 -12.63 -12.99 14.92
CA ASP A 198 -13.76 -13.50 14.16
C ASP A 198 -13.65 -13.21 12.67
N GLY A 199 -12.95 -12.13 12.30
CA GLY A 199 -12.87 -11.69 10.91
C GLY A 199 -11.95 -10.50 10.70
N LEU A 200 -12.00 -9.97 9.49
CA LEU A 200 -11.36 -8.71 9.11
C LEU A 200 -12.17 -7.97 8.06
N CYS A 201 -12.00 -6.66 8.00
CA CYS A 201 -12.56 -5.80 6.96
C CYS A 201 -11.46 -5.19 6.09
N GLY A 202 -11.80 -4.65 4.92
CA GLY A 202 -10.83 -3.94 4.08
C GLY A 202 -9.91 -4.82 3.24
N ILE A 203 -10.06 -6.14 3.25
CA ILE A 203 -9.32 -7.01 2.34
C ILE A 203 -9.82 -6.85 0.90
N SER A 204 -8.90 -6.81 -0.06
CA SER A 204 -9.24 -6.73 -1.48
C SER A 204 -9.92 -8.00 -2.00
N TRP A 205 -10.99 -7.85 -2.77
CA TRP A 205 -11.66 -8.97 -3.42
C TRP A 205 -10.72 -9.77 -4.34
N SER A 206 -9.85 -9.07 -5.06
CA SER A 206 -8.83 -9.71 -5.90
C SER A 206 -7.87 -10.60 -5.08
N THR A 207 -7.50 -10.17 -3.87
CA THR A 207 -6.68 -10.99 -2.96
C THR A 207 -7.42 -12.25 -2.52
N ILE A 208 -8.70 -12.13 -2.16
CA ILE A 208 -9.52 -13.31 -1.80
C ILE A 208 -9.58 -14.29 -2.98
N LYS A 209 -9.87 -13.81 -4.19
CA LYS A 209 -9.96 -14.64 -5.40
C LYS A 209 -8.65 -15.35 -5.76
N THR A 210 -7.51 -14.71 -5.55
CA THR A 210 -6.22 -15.24 -6.02
C THR A 210 -5.47 -16.03 -4.96
N ARG A 211 -5.54 -15.60 -3.69
CA ARG A 211 -4.78 -16.20 -2.58
C ARG A 211 -5.61 -17.15 -1.72
N HIS A 212 -6.90 -16.86 -1.60
CA HIS A 212 -7.80 -17.55 -0.66
C HIS A 212 -8.95 -18.26 -1.40
N THR A 213 -8.76 -18.58 -2.68
CA THR A 213 -9.76 -19.28 -3.52
C THR A 213 -10.27 -20.56 -2.85
N GLN A 214 -9.40 -21.31 -2.18
CA GLN A 214 -9.78 -22.54 -1.51
C GLN A 214 -10.74 -22.28 -0.34
N LEU A 215 -10.51 -21.21 0.42
CA LEU A 215 -11.40 -20.82 1.53
C LEU A 215 -12.81 -20.45 1.04
N LEU A 216 -12.90 -19.85 -0.16
CA LEU A 216 -14.20 -19.58 -0.81
C LEU A 216 -14.89 -20.88 -1.21
N ARG A 217 -14.19 -21.79 -1.88
CA ARG A 217 -14.71 -23.08 -2.34
C ARG A 217 -15.19 -23.96 -1.20
N ASP A 218 -14.41 -24.00 -0.11
CA ASP A 218 -14.70 -24.79 1.09
C ASP A 218 -15.66 -24.09 2.04
N LYS A 219 -16.16 -22.89 1.67
CA LYS A 219 -17.05 -22.06 2.50
C LYS A 219 -16.50 -21.81 3.90
N LYS A 220 -15.17 -21.60 3.99
CA LYS A 220 -14.47 -21.32 5.25
C LYS A 220 -14.56 -19.84 5.68
N ILE A 221 -15.03 -18.96 4.80
CA ILE A 221 -15.24 -17.55 5.07
C ILE A 221 -16.65 -17.14 4.68
N ASN A 222 -17.24 -16.23 5.46
CA ASN A 222 -18.51 -15.57 5.15
C ASN A 222 -18.18 -14.15 4.68
N LEU A 223 -18.71 -13.74 3.54
CA LEU A 223 -18.60 -12.36 3.06
C LEU A 223 -19.78 -11.59 3.61
N VAL A 224 -19.54 -10.58 4.47
CA VAL A 224 -20.61 -9.88 5.19
C VAL A 224 -20.94 -8.50 4.62
N SER A 225 -19.96 -7.82 4.00
CA SER A 225 -20.19 -6.58 3.24
C SER A 225 -19.11 -6.38 2.17
N GLN A 226 -19.45 -5.56 1.17
CA GLN A 226 -18.50 -5.02 0.20
C GLN A 226 -18.52 -3.49 0.27
N ALA A 227 -17.35 -2.85 0.14
CA ALA A 227 -17.23 -1.40 0.07
C ALA A 227 -16.65 -0.99 -1.28
N SER A 228 -17.47 -0.37 -2.10
CA SER A 228 -17.17 0.02 -3.47
C SER A 228 -18.16 1.08 -3.95
N PHE A 229 -17.86 1.77 -5.04
CA PHE A 229 -18.84 2.65 -5.69
C PHE A 229 -19.92 1.89 -6.48
N LYS A 230 -19.66 0.61 -6.78
CA LYS A 230 -20.60 -0.25 -7.52
C LYS A 230 -20.56 -1.65 -6.94
N LYS A 231 -21.73 -2.29 -6.87
CA LYS A 231 -21.83 -3.69 -6.45
C LYS A 231 -21.07 -4.60 -7.43
N VAL A 232 -20.31 -5.54 -6.89
CA VAL A 232 -19.58 -6.52 -7.69
C VAL A 232 -20.49 -7.74 -7.92
N PRO A 233 -20.89 -8.03 -9.17
CA PRO A 233 -21.81 -9.13 -9.46
C PRO A 233 -21.33 -10.50 -8.99
N GLU A 234 -20.02 -10.74 -9.03
CA GLU A 234 -19.38 -12.00 -8.62
C GLU A 234 -19.58 -12.34 -7.13
N ILE A 235 -19.88 -11.33 -6.30
CA ILE A 235 -20.05 -11.49 -4.84
C ILE A 235 -21.53 -11.77 -4.48
N GLY A 236 -22.42 -11.73 -5.46
CA GLY A 236 -23.85 -12.01 -5.27
C GLY A 236 -24.56 -10.97 -4.36
N ASP A 237 -25.34 -11.46 -3.40
CA ASP A 237 -26.21 -10.61 -2.57
C ASP A 237 -25.51 -10.00 -1.35
N VAL A 238 -24.18 -10.01 -1.29
CA VAL A 238 -23.43 -9.32 -0.24
C VAL A 238 -23.72 -7.82 -0.31
N PRO A 239 -24.13 -7.16 0.79
CA PRO A 239 -24.46 -5.73 0.82
C PRO A 239 -23.28 -4.84 0.44
N LEU A 240 -23.62 -3.73 -0.25
CA LEU A 240 -22.69 -2.67 -0.61
C LEU A 240 -22.53 -1.71 0.57
#